data_a6e6a72e7c08b238a757edd17e49d606
#
_entry.id   a6e6a72e7c08b238a757edd17e49d606
#
_cell.length_a   1.000
_cell.length_b   1.000
_cell.length_c   1.000
_cell.angle_alpha   90.00
_cell.angle_beta   90.00
_cell.angle_gamma   90.00
#
_symmetry.space_group_name_H-M   'P 1'
#
loop_
_entity.id
_entity.type
_entity.pdbx_description
1 polymer ?
#
loop_
_entity_poly.entity_id
_entity_poly.type
_entity_poly.pdbx_seq_one_letter_code
_entity_poly.pdbx_strand_id
1 'polypeptide(L)'
;MDGDTVDVDIDLGFGMWMKKQRIRFYGIDTPESRTRDLEEKKYGLAAKAFVEASLPVGSTRTLTTVKDKTGKYGRILGKFKAFDSYTDAWVNLNQWMIIKHLGVEYHGQSKELIAEQHIINRGLVDLDAL
;
A
#
# COMPACT_ATOMS: atom_id res chain seq x y z
N MET A 1 -5.16 8.37 -6.27
CA MET A 1 -4.08 7.40 -5.98
C MET A 1 -4.68 6.10 -5.48
N ASP A 2 -4.08 4.99 -5.86
CA ASP A 2 -4.49 3.68 -5.37
C ASP A 2 -3.94 3.40 -3.97
N GLY A 3 -4.40 2.31 -3.34
CA GLY A 3 -4.00 1.96 -1.99
C GLY A 3 -2.53 1.58 -1.81
N ASP A 4 -1.76 1.44 -2.90
CA ASP A 4 -0.33 1.12 -2.87
C ASP A 4 0.57 2.37 -3.04
N THR A 5 0.02 3.57 -2.96
CA THR A 5 0.76 4.82 -3.16
C THR A 5 0.29 5.88 -2.17
N VAL A 6 1.25 6.55 -1.52
CA VAL A 6 0.96 7.65 -0.60
C VAL A 6 1.93 8.80 -0.83
N ASP A 7 1.49 10.01 -0.48
CA ASP A 7 2.35 11.20 -0.47
C ASP A 7 2.72 11.51 0.97
N VAL A 8 4.01 11.72 1.23
CA VAL A 8 4.56 11.94 2.57
C VAL A 8 5.60 13.07 2.57
N ASP A 9 5.84 13.60 3.74
CA ASP A 9 7.03 14.40 4.03
C ASP A 9 8.00 13.49 4.80
N ILE A 10 9.26 13.44 4.37
CA ILE A 10 10.28 12.59 4.97
C ILE A 10 11.20 13.42 5.84
N ASP A 11 11.28 13.05 7.12
CA ASP A 11 12.23 13.64 8.07
C ASP A 11 13.60 12.97 7.88
N LEU A 12 14.58 13.77 7.46
CA LEU A 12 15.96 13.31 7.27
C LEU A 12 16.83 13.51 8.51
N GLY A 13 16.25 14.06 9.58
CA GLY A 13 17.01 14.46 10.76
C GLY A 13 17.64 15.85 10.61
N PHE A 14 18.18 16.37 11.71
CA PHE A 14 18.85 17.69 11.74
C PHE A 14 17.98 18.85 11.23
N GLY A 15 16.66 18.74 11.33
CA GLY A 15 15.75 19.75 10.81
C GLY A 15 15.57 19.74 9.29
N MET A 16 16.08 18.74 8.60
CA MET A 16 15.98 18.61 7.15
C MET A 16 14.81 17.71 6.76
N TRP A 17 14.01 18.18 5.80
CA TRP A 17 12.82 17.47 5.32
C TRP A 17 12.82 17.37 3.80
N MET A 18 12.39 16.22 3.29
CA MET A 18 12.00 16.08 1.88
C MET A 18 10.47 16.16 1.83
N LYS A 19 9.95 17.26 1.27
CA LYS A 19 8.50 17.51 1.20
C LYS A 19 7.87 16.85 -0.03
N LYS A 20 6.60 16.47 0.11
CA LYS A 20 5.74 16.02 -1.00
C LYS A 20 6.35 14.87 -1.81
N GLN A 21 6.85 13.87 -1.12
CA GLN A 21 7.43 12.69 -1.76
C GLN A 21 6.36 11.63 -1.98
N ARG A 22 6.28 11.11 -3.20
CA ARG A 22 5.36 10.03 -3.54
C ARG A 22 6.05 8.70 -3.33
N ILE A 23 5.48 7.88 -2.46
CA ILE A 23 6.01 6.57 -2.09
C ILE A 23 5.09 5.49 -2.63
N ARG A 24 5.66 4.56 -3.40
CA ARG A 24 4.96 3.35 -3.78
C ARG A 24 5.28 2.24 -2.78
N PHE A 25 4.28 1.52 -2.33
CA PHE A 25 4.46 0.41 -1.40
C PHE A 25 5.24 -0.72 -2.06
N TYR A 26 6.33 -1.10 -1.41
CA TYR A 26 7.18 -2.19 -1.90
C TYR A 26 6.50 -3.54 -1.78
N GLY A 27 6.59 -4.34 -2.84
CA GLY A 27 6.20 -5.75 -2.83
C GLY A 27 4.69 -6.01 -2.91
N ILE A 28 3.87 -4.99 -3.18
CA ILE A 28 2.41 -5.14 -3.24
C ILE A 28 1.82 -4.37 -4.42
N ASP A 29 0.77 -4.94 -5.01
CA ASP A 29 -0.07 -4.30 -6.00
C ASP A 29 -1.52 -4.34 -5.50
N THR A 30 -2.17 -3.17 -5.41
CA THR A 30 -3.57 -3.08 -5.01
C THR A 30 -4.48 -2.91 -6.22
N PRO A 31 -5.78 -3.27 -6.11
CA PRO A 31 -6.74 -3.00 -7.20
C PRO A 31 -6.85 -1.50 -7.47
N GLU A 32 -7.16 -1.13 -8.71
CA GLU A 32 -7.34 0.26 -9.09
C GLU A 32 -8.59 0.84 -8.45
N SER A 33 -8.48 2.05 -7.88
CA SER A 33 -9.61 2.77 -7.29
C SER A 33 -10.29 3.71 -8.29
N ARG A 34 -9.62 4.04 -9.41
CA ARG A 34 -10.12 4.93 -10.47
C ARG A 34 -10.32 4.16 -11.75
N THR A 35 -11.15 3.14 -11.73
CA THR A 35 -11.47 2.31 -12.89
C THR A 35 -12.95 2.36 -13.21
N ARG A 36 -13.32 2.07 -14.45
CA ARG A 36 -14.72 1.92 -14.88
C ARG A 36 -15.29 0.56 -14.47
N ASP A 37 -14.44 -0.42 -14.15
CA ASP A 37 -14.85 -1.70 -13.62
C ASP A 37 -15.31 -1.51 -12.16
N LEU A 38 -16.61 -1.56 -11.93
CA LEU A 38 -17.19 -1.29 -10.62
C LEU A 38 -16.81 -2.34 -9.57
N GLU A 39 -16.60 -3.59 -9.98
CA GLU A 39 -16.11 -4.63 -9.07
C GLU A 39 -14.69 -4.33 -8.61
N GLU A 40 -13.78 -4.09 -9.53
CA GLU A 40 -12.39 -3.74 -9.20
C GLU A 40 -12.33 -2.48 -8.34
N LYS A 41 -13.10 -1.46 -8.69
CA LYS A 41 -13.16 -0.19 -7.95
C LYS A 41 -13.54 -0.38 -6.49
N LYS A 42 -14.50 -1.26 -6.21
CA LYS A 42 -14.93 -1.59 -4.85
C LYS A 42 -13.75 -2.06 -3.99
N TYR A 43 -12.95 -2.97 -4.53
CA TYR A 43 -11.79 -3.50 -3.81
C TYR A 43 -10.62 -2.51 -3.77
N GLY A 44 -10.45 -1.72 -4.81
CA GLY A 44 -9.47 -0.63 -4.83
C GLY A 44 -9.76 0.43 -3.79
N LEU A 45 -11.01 0.84 -3.64
CA LEU A 45 -11.44 1.80 -2.62
C LEU A 45 -11.30 1.23 -1.21
N ALA A 46 -11.55 -0.07 -1.02
CA ALA A 46 -11.37 -0.73 0.27
C ALA A 46 -9.90 -0.73 0.70
N ALA A 47 -8.98 -1.05 -0.21
CA ALA A 47 -7.54 -0.99 0.04
C ALA A 47 -7.10 0.43 0.40
N LYS A 48 -7.56 1.42 -0.35
CA LYS A 48 -7.26 2.83 -0.10
C LYS A 48 -7.76 3.28 1.28
N ALA A 49 -8.98 2.92 1.64
CA ALA A 49 -9.56 3.26 2.94
C ALA A 49 -8.78 2.62 4.09
N PHE A 50 -8.34 1.38 3.93
CA PHE A 50 -7.52 0.70 4.92
C PHE A 50 -6.18 1.42 5.14
N VAL A 51 -5.53 1.86 4.07
CA VAL A 51 -4.28 2.62 4.17
C VAL A 51 -4.51 3.97 4.82
N GLU A 52 -5.57 4.68 4.47
CA GLU A 52 -5.91 5.97 5.09
C GLU A 52 -6.16 5.83 6.60
N ALA A 53 -6.80 4.74 7.03
CA ALA A 53 -7.00 4.46 8.45
C ALA A 53 -5.70 4.07 9.16
N SER A 54 -4.80 3.36 8.47
CA SER A 54 -3.53 2.90 9.03
C SER A 54 -2.47 4.00 9.09
N LEU A 55 -2.53 4.95 8.15
CA LEU A 55 -1.61 6.08 8.02
C LEU A 55 -2.42 7.38 7.95
N PRO A 56 -3.07 7.81 9.06
CA PRO A 56 -3.88 9.02 9.03
C PRO A 56 -3.06 10.26 8.64
N VAL A 57 -3.68 11.16 7.90
CA VAL A 57 -3.06 12.45 7.53
C VAL A 57 -2.63 13.18 8.79
N GLY A 58 -1.40 13.69 8.79
CA GLY A 58 -0.80 14.36 9.94
C GLY A 58 -0.12 13.43 10.94
N SER A 59 -0.25 12.11 10.76
CA SER A 59 0.45 11.15 11.63
C SER A 59 1.91 10.97 11.21
N THR A 60 2.73 10.56 12.16
CA THR A 60 4.14 10.22 11.93
C THR A 60 4.31 8.72 12.04
N ARG A 61 4.88 8.13 11.02
CA ARG A 61 5.09 6.67 10.93
C ARG A 61 6.49 6.36 10.43
N THR A 62 6.97 5.17 10.76
CA THR A 62 8.26 4.70 10.28
C THR A 62 8.16 4.25 8.84
N LEU A 63 9.04 4.80 8.00
CA LEU A 63 9.20 4.44 6.60
C LEU A 63 10.59 3.85 6.41
N THR A 64 10.65 2.65 5.85
CA THR A 64 11.90 2.04 5.37
C THR A 64 11.90 2.12 3.85
N THR A 65 12.84 2.87 3.28
CA THR A 65 12.95 2.98 1.82
C THR A 65 13.68 1.77 1.24
N VAL A 66 13.25 1.38 0.05
CA VAL A 66 13.85 0.28 -0.71
C VAL A 66 14.32 0.85 -2.04
N LYS A 67 15.57 0.56 -2.39
CA LYS A 67 16.12 1.04 -3.66
C LYS A 67 15.41 0.37 -4.84
N ASP A 68 14.86 1.18 -5.74
CA ASP A 68 14.30 0.69 -6.99
C ASP A 68 15.45 0.43 -7.98
N LYS A 69 15.76 -0.84 -8.20
CA LYS A 69 16.84 -1.28 -9.10
C LYS A 69 16.55 -0.93 -10.56
N THR A 70 15.30 -0.74 -10.92
CA THR A 70 14.91 -0.42 -12.30
C THR A 70 15.08 1.05 -12.62
N GLY A 71 15.10 1.92 -11.61
CA GLY A 71 15.18 3.37 -11.77
C GLY A 71 14.01 3.97 -12.54
N LYS A 72 12.93 3.20 -12.77
CA LYS A 72 11.79 3.64 -13.54
C LYS A 72 11.00 4.69 -12.77
N TYR A 73 10.68 5.79 -13.46
CA TYR A 73 9.75 6.82 -13.01
C TYR A 73 10.17 7.61 -11.77
N GLY A 74 11.39 7.46 -11.29
CA GLY A 74 11.87 8.18 -10.11
C GLY A 74 11.06 7.92 -8.84
N ARG A 75 10.36 6.79 -8.77
CA ARG A 75 9.53 6.45 -7.60
C ARG A 75 10.38 5.94 -6.47
N ILE A 76 10.04 6.39 -5.26
CA ILE A 76 10.61 5.83 -4.03
C ILE A 76 9.74 4.66 -3.62
N LEU A 77 10.36 3.50 -3.41
CA LEU A 77 9.69 2.33 -2.88
C LEU A 77 9.85 2.30 -1.36
N GLY A 78 8.81 1.90 -0.65
CA GLY A 78 8.86 1.92 0.79
C GLY A 78 8.01 0.86 1.49
N LYS A 79 8.42 0.59 2.73
CA LYS A 79 7.68 -0.25 3.67
C LYS A 79 7.28 0.63 4.85
N PHE A 80 6.03 0.56 5.25
CA PHE A 80 5.49 1.34 6.36
C PHE A 80 5.18 0.44 7.54
N LYS A 81 5.30 1.01 8.74
CA LYS A 81 4.78 0.37 9.96
C LYS A 81 3.45 1.02 10.33
N ALA A 82 2.49 0.20 10.70
CA ALA A 82 1.19 0.63 11.20
C ALA A 82 0.91 -0.08 12.53
N PHE A 83 0.07 0.53 13.36
CA PHE A 83 -0.28 -0.04 14.66
C PHE A 83 -1.50 -0.95 14.54
N ASP A 84 -1.36 -2.20 14.98
CA ASP A 84 -2.45 -3.16 15.06
C ASP A 84 -3.00 -3.16 16.49
N SER A 85 -4.20 -2.60 16.67
CA SER A 85 -4.83 -2.49 17.99
C SER A 85 -5.29 -3.84 18.56
N TYR A 86 -5.50 -4.85 17.71
CA TYR A 86 -5.87 -6.18 18.19
C TYR A 86 -4.71 -6.91 18.87
N THR A 87 -3.50 -6.78 18.32
CA THR A 87 -2.30 -7.41 18.86
C THR A 87 -1.47 -6.46 19.71
N ASP A 88 -1.85 -5.19 19.77
CA ASP A 88 -1.13 -4.11 20.48
C ASP A 88 0.34 -4.05 20.03
N ALA A 89 0.57 -4.12 18.72
CA ALA A 89 1.91 -4.16 18.13
C ALA A 89 2.00 -3.34 16.84
N TRP A 90 3.20 -2.86 16.55
CA TRP A 90 3.53 -2.26 15.26
C TRP A 90 3.85 -3.36 14.26
N VAL A 91 3.21 -3.31 13.10
CA VAL A 91 3.34 -4.33 12.06
C VAL A 91 3.76 -3.71 10.73
N ASN A 92 4.32 -4.53 9.84
CA ASN A 92 4.60 -4.11 8.46
C ASN A 92 3.27 -3.99 7.71
N LEU A 93 2.88 -2.78 7.35
CA LEU A 93 1.60 -2.51 6.68
C LEU A 93 1.52 -3.21 5.33
N ASN A 94 2.62 -3.24 4.56
CA ASN A 94 2.66 -3.88 3.26
C ASN A 94 2.27 -5.36 3.37
N GLN A 95 2.87 -6.08 4.33
CA GLN A 95 2.55 -7.48 4.58
C GLN A 95 1.14 -7.67 5.16
N TRP A 96 0.73 -6.77 6.03
CA TRP A 96 -0.61 -6.83 6.63
C TRP A 96 -1.70 -6.74 5.56
N MET A 97 -1.51 -5.87 4.56
CA MET A 97 -2.45 -5.76 3.44
C MET A 97 -2.50 -7.04 2.59
N ILE A 98 -1.37 -7.69 2.37
CA ILE A 98 -1.32 -8.98 1.66
C ILE A 98 -2.07 -10.05 2.44
N ILE A 99 -1.84 -10.15 3.74
CA ILE A 99 -2.50 -11.13 4.62
C ILE A 99 -4.02 -10.92 4.61
N LYS A 100 -4.49 -9.67 4.57
CA LYS A 100 -5.92 -9.34 4.50
C LYS A 100 -6.51 -9.43 3.09
N HIS A 101 -5.74 -9.85 2.10
CA HIS A 101 -6.14 -9.98 0.70
C HIS A 101 -6.57 -8.65 0.06
N LEU A 102 -6.05 -7.53 0.58
CA LEU A 102 -6.28 -6.20 0.02
C LEU A 102 -5.35 -5.87 -1.15
N GLY A 103 -4.28 -6.62 -1.29
CA GLY A 103 -3.33 -6.48 -2.37
C GLY A 103 -2.68 -7.81 -2.70
N VAL A 104 -2.03 -7.84 -3.85
CA VAL A 104 -1.31 -9.01 -4.36
C VAL A 104 0.18 -8.78 -4.14
N GLU A 105 0.90 -9.82 -3.68
CA GLU A 105 2.36 -9.76 -3.61
C GLU A 105 2.92 -9.52 -5.01
N TYR A 106 3.77 -8.50 -5.15
CA TYR A 106 4.25 -8.05 -6.45
C TYR A 106 5.77 -7.91 -6.47
N HIS A 107 6.41 -8.63 -7.37
CA HIS A 107 7.86 -8.60 -7.59
C HIS A 107 8.20 -8.59 -9.09
N GLY A 108 7.36 -7.94 -9.91
CA GLY A 108 7.58 -7.80 -11.35
C GLY A 108 7.02 -8.93 -12.20
N GLN A 109 6.17 -9.79 -11.64
CA GLN A 109 5.52 -10.84 -12.43
C GLN A 109 4.55 -10.27 -13.46
N SER A 110 4.07 -11.11 -14.39
CA SER A 110 3.23 -10.68 -15.51
C SER A 110 1.90 -10.07 -15.07
N LYS A 111 1.35 -9.19 -15.90
CA LYS A 111 0.04 -8.58 -15.65
C LYS A 111 -1.08 -9.62 -15.56
N GLU A 112 -1.00 -10.70 -16.34
CA GLU A 112 -1.99 -11.78 -16.32
C GLU A 112 -2.00 -12.49 -14.97
N LEU A 113 -0.83 -12.81 -14.40
CA LEU A 113 -0.73 -13.43 -13.08
C LEU A 113 -1.27 -12.52 -11.98
N ILE A 114 -0.96 -11.24 -12.05
CA ILE A 114 -1.47 -10.25 -11.10
C ILE A 114 -2.99 -10.14 -11.19
N ALA A 115 -3.55 -10.08 -12.39
CA ALA A 115 -4.99 -10.01 -12.60
C ALA A 115 -5.72 -11.23 -12.03
N GLU A 116 -5.17 -12.43 -12.24
CA GLU A 116 -5.72 -13.67 -11.69
C GLU A 116 -5.72 -13.65 -10.16
N GLN A 117 -4.63 -13.20 -9.55
CA GLN A 117 -4.52 -13.11 -8.09
C GLN A 117 -5.50 -12.10 -7.50
N HIS A 118 -5.74 -10.99 -8.17
CA HIS A 118 -6.76 -10.02 -7.73
C HIS A 118 -8.16 -10.63 -7.76
N ILE A 119 -8.48 -11.41 -8.78
CA ILE A 119 -9.78 -12.08 -8.87
C ILE A 119 -9.94 -13.11 -7.74
N ILE A 120 -8.89 -13.87 -7.44
CA ILE A 120 -8.89 -14.82 -6.32
C ILE A 120 -9.11 -14.07 -4.99
N ASN A 121 -8.41 -12.96 -4.79
CA ASN A 121 -8.53 -12.16 -3.57
C ASN A 121 -9.95 -11.64 -3.33
N ARG A 122 -10.71 -11.35 -4.38
CA ARG A 122 -12.12 -10.91 -4.26
C ARG A 122 -12.98 -11.91 -3.50
N GLY A 123 -12.67 -13.21 -3.60
CA GLY A 123 -13.36 -14.26 -2.85
C GLY A 123 -12.84 -14.48 -1.44
N LEU A 124 -11.71 -13.89 -1.09
CA LEU A 124 -11.03 -14.11 0.19
C LEU A 124 -11.06 -12.90 1.13
N VAL A 125 -11.13 -11.68 0.57
CA VAL A 125 -11.14 -10.47 1.39
C VAL A 125 -12.47 -10.33 2.11
N ASP A 126 -12.43 -10.00 3.40
CA ASP A 126 -13.61 -9.69 4.20
C ASP A 126 -13.74 -8.16 4.30
N LEU A 127 -14.56 -7.59 3.41
CA LEU A 127 -14.76 -6.14 3.35
C LEU A 127 -15.46 -5.60 4.59
N ASP A 128 -16.26 -6.43 5.27
CA ASP A 128 -17.01 -6.02 6.45
C ASP A 128 -16.14 -5.99 7.71
N ALA A 129 -15.00 -6.69 7.69
CA ALA A 129 -14.09 -6.76 8.81
C ALA A 129 -12.95 -5.71 8.77
N LEU A 130 -12.96 -4.83 7.77
CA LEU A 130 -11.91 -3.83 7.60
C LEU A 130 -12.16 -2.55 8.41
#